data_09427511e55ecf9eb95bbb11ca206084
#
_entry.id   09427511e55ecf9eb95bbb11ca206084
#
_cell.length_a   1.000
_cell.length_b   1.000
_cell.length_c   1.000
_cell.angle_alpha   90.00
_cell.angle_beta   90.00
_cell.angle_gamma   90.00
#
_symmetry.space_group_name_H-M   'P 1'
#
loop_
_entity.id
_entity.type
_entity.pdbx_description
1 polymer ?
#
loop_
_entity_poly.entity_id
_entity_poly.type
_entity_poly.pdbx_seq_one_letter_code
_entity_poly.pdbx_strand_id
1 'polypeptide(L)'
;MTGDPAGLTVVEETVPVDGVELYTRTVGEGPDTIVLHGGPGAHHDYLLPHFDALATGRRLRYYDQRGGGRSPVGRGVAVGWREHVADLNALIDHWGVAPATLLGYSWGGLLALLYSATHPDRVGRLALVSPAPASPEHRAEFQRRFAERMAHPHVVGAREELRQSDIRQRDPAGYRKKAFQLSVAGYFKDPSHAQDLTPFRVTGRTQQAVWESVTGSDLRTELTELCELSIPALVIHGRHDPIPLETAQTVASCLNARLEVFEDSGHVPYVEDFEDFVAVLDSFLPRSS
;
A
#
# COMPACT_ATOMS: atom_id res chain seq x y z
N MET A 1 16.74 8.02 -18.81
CA MET A 1 15.29 8.26 -18.91
C MET A 1 14.69 7.11 -19.69
N THR A 2 14.10 6.16 -19.02
CA THR A 2 13.39 5.03 -19.64
C THR A 2 11.95 5.47 -19.78
N GLY A 3 11.47 5.64 -21.01
CA GLY A 3 10.07 6.01 -21.28
C GLY A 3 9.14 4.85 -20.87
N ASP A 4 8.13 5.19 -20.07
CA ASP A 4 6.99 4.31 -19.78
C ASP A 4 6.13 4.13 -21.05
N PRO A 5 5.41 3.00 -21.22
CA PRO A 5 4.51 2.75 -22.35
C PRO A 5 3.46 3.83 -22.59
N ALA A 6 3.13 4.64 -21.57
CA ALA A 6 2.20 5.78 -21.67
C ALA A 6 2.88 7.11 -22.11
N GLY A 7 4.19 7.14 -22.38
CA GLY A 7 4.92 8.35 -22.76
C GLY A 7 5.15 9.35 -21.62
N LEU A 8 4.94 8.94 -20.36
CA LEU A 8 5.13 9.77 -19.18
C LEU A 8 6.62 9.91 -18.85
N THR A 9 7.03 11.09 -18.40
CA THR A 9 8.38 11.32 -17.89
C THR A 9 8.53 10.66 -16.53
N VAL A 10 9.53 9.78 -16.40
CA VAL A 10 9.88 9.11 -15.14
C VAL A 10 11.23 9.61 -14.66
N VAL A 11 11.30 10.01 -13.40
CA VAL A 11 12.53 10.41 -12.70
C VAL A 11 12.72 9.51 -11.51
N GLU A 12 13.90 8.90 -11.42
CA GLU A 12 14.30 8.03 -10.30
C GLU A 12 15.50 8.67 -9.60
N GLU A 13 15.47 8.69 -8.28
CA GLU A 13 16.58 9.21 -7.47
C GLU A 13 16.70 8.43 -6.15
N THR A 14 17.81 8.61 -5.46
CA THR A 14 18.02 8.12 -4.10
C THR A 14 18.18 9.32 -3.18
N VAL A 15 17.34 9.40 -2.16
CA VAL A 15 17.29 10.51 -1.20
C VAL A 15 17.89 10.04 0.12
N PRO A 16 18.97 10.66 0.62
CA PRO A 16 19.51 10.35 1.94
C PRO A 16 18.61 10.92 3.03
N VAL A 17 18.18 10.05 3.96
CA VAL A 17 17.33 10.40 5.10
C VAL A 17 17.85 9.67 6.34
N ASP A 18 18.29 10.41 7.36
CA ASP A 18 18.69 9.86 8.67
C ASP A 18 19.61 8.61 8.60
N GLY A 19 20.62 8.66 7.74
CA GLY A 19 21.59 7.58 7.59
C GLY A 19 21.08 6.35 6.80
N VAL A 20 19.90 6.44 6.19
CA VAL A 20 19.41 5.49 5.20
C VAL A 20 19.24 6.17 3.85
N GLU A 21 19.28 5.37 2.79
CA GLU A 21 19.03 5.84 1.42
C GLU A 21 17.69 5.33 0.95
N LEU A 22 16.78 6.25 0.62
CA LEU A 22 15.44 5.94 0.15
C LEU A 22 15.39 6.11 -1.36
N TYR A 23 15.10 5.02 -2.06
CA TYR A 23 14.80 5.07 -3.49
C TYR A 23 13.45 5.72 -3.71
N THR A 24 13.39 6.67 -4.65
CA THR A 24 12.16 7.36 -5.04
C THR A 24 11.96 7.30 -6.54
N ARG A 25 10.70 7.34 -6.95
CA ARG A 25 10.27 7.39 -8.35
C ARG A 25 9.19 8.45 -8.49
N THR A 26 9.38 9.37 -9.42
CA THR A 26 8.40 10.41 -9.74
C THR A 26 7.92 10.22 -11.17
N VAL A 27 6.60 10.32 -11.41
CA VAL A 27 6.00 10.18 -12.73
C VAL A 27 4.88 11.20 -12.92
N GLY A 28 4.77 11.72 -14.14
CA GLY A 28 3.77 12.72 -14.52
C GLY A 28 4.11 14.16 -14.08
N GLU A 29 3.19 15.09 -14.37
CA GLU A 29 3.32 16.51 -14.10
C GLU A 29 2.00 17.06 -13.55
N GLY A 30 2.09 18.08 -12.68
CA GLY A 30 0.93 18.70 -12.03
C GLY A 30 1.02 18.66 -10.50
N PRO A 31 -0.11 18.77 -9.79
CA PRO A 31 -0.14 18.68 -8.33
C PRO A 31 0.43 17.35 -7.83
N ASP A 32 1.20 17.43 -6.75
CA ASP A 32 1.87 16.27 -6.18
C ASP A 32 0.90 15.36 -5.40
N THR A 33 1.04 14.05 -5.58
CA THR A 33 0.41 13.01 -4.77
C THR A 33 1.47 11.98 -4.37
N ILE A 34 1.68 11.80 -3.09
CA ILE A 34 2.63 10.82 -2.56
C ILE A 34 1.93 9.48 -2.40
N VAL A 35 2.45 8.45 -3.06
CA VAL A 35 1.92 7.08 -3.04
C VAL A 35 2.70 6.25 -2.03
N LEU A 36 1.99 5.76 -1.01
CA LEU A 36 2.52 4.92 0.06
C LEU A 36 2.12 3.47 -0.19
N HIS A 37 3.09 2.63 -0.56
CA HIS A 37 2.83 1.21 -0.82
C HIS A 37 2.51 0.42 0.45
N GLY A 38 1.81 -0.69 0.29
CA GLY A 38 1.48 -1.63 1.35
C GLY A 38 2.61 -2.61 1.66
N GLY A 39 2.30 -3.59 2.55
CA GLY A 39 3.22 -4.66 2.93
C GLY A 39 4.54 -4.12 3.46
N PRO A 40 4.70 -3.79 4.76
CA PRO A 40 5.97 -3.26 5.26
C PRO A 40 7.10 -4.20 4.84
N GLY A 41 8.19 -3.63 4.29
CA GLY A 41 9.29 -4.40 3.70
C GLY A 41 9.08 -4.84 2.25
N ALA A 42 7.97 -4.46 1.60
CA ALA A 42 7.77 -4.57 0.15
C ALA A 42 8.39 -3.37 -0.61
N HIS A 43 7.92 -3.10 -1.81
CA HIS A 43 8.33 -1.98 -2.67
C HIS A 43 7.13 -1.52 -3.52
N HIS A 44 7.22 -0.33 -4.13
CA HIS A 44 6.08 0.24 -4.87
C HIS A 44 5.79 -0.43 -6.22
N ASP A 45 6.73 -1.15 -6.84
CA ASP A 45 6.57 -1.68 -8.21
C ASP A 45 5.33 -2.56 -8.40
N TYR A 46 4.82 -3.20 -7.34
CA TYR A 46 3.63 -4.04 -7.46
C TYR A 46 2.33 -3.24 -7.62
N LEU A 47 2.36 -1.94 -7.37
CA LEU A 47 1.25 -1.03 -7.68
C LEU A 47 1.21 -0.67 -9.16
N LEU A 48 2.30 -0.94 -9.90
CA LEU A 48 2.45 -0.59 -11.30
C LEU A 48 1.96 -1.74 -12.21
N PRO A 49 1.40 -1.43 -13.38
CA PRO A 49 1.22 -0.08 -13.95
C PRO A 49 -0.05 0.64 -13.46
N HIS A 50 -0.89 0.00 -12.66
CA HIS A 50 -2.25 0.45 -12.34
C HIS A 50 -2.28 1.85 -11.71
N PHE A 51 -1.39 2.13 -10.76
CA PHE A 51 -1.34 3.45 -10.12
C PHE A 51 -0.78 4.54 -11.05
N ASP A 52 0.08 4.20 -12.02
CA ASP A 52 0.59 5.17 -12.99
C ASP A 52 -0.51 5.72 -13.91
N ALA A 53 -1.62 5.03 -14.09
CA ALA A 53 -2.79 5.55 -14.80
C ALA A 53 -3.34 6.84 -14.15
N LEU A 54 -3.11 7.03 -12.85
CA LEU A 54 -3.49 8.24 -12.13
C LEU A 54 -2.56 9.44 -12.42
N ALA A 55 -1.43 9.27 -13.12
CA ALA A 55 -0.46 10.34 -13.36
C ALA A 55 -0.93 11.38 -14.39
N THR A 56 -2.03 11.15 -15.10
CA THR A 56 -2.56 12.11 -16.05
C THR A 56 -3.01 13.40 -15.35
N GLY A 57 -2.29 14.49 -15.57
CA GLY A 57 -2.56 15.80 -14.97
C GLY A 57 -2.16 15.93 -13.49
N ARG A 58 -1.36 15.01 -12.97
CA ARG A 58 -0.78 15.07 -11.63
C ARG A 58 0.60 14.43 -11.59
N ARG A 59 1.38 14.75 -10.57
CA ARG A 59 2.68 14.16 -10.32
C ARG A 59 2.57 13.14 -9.20
N LEU A 60 2.83 11.86 -9.50
CA LEU A 60 2.88 10.80 -8.50
C LEU A 60 4.31 10.63 -8.00
N ARG A 61 4.48 10.63 -6.67
CA ARG A 61 5.75 10.42 -6.00
C ARG A 61 5.69 9.11 -5.22
N TYR A 62 6.43 8.13 -5.69
CA TYR A 62 6.63 6.85 -5.04
C TYR A 62 7.96 6.83 -4.30
N TYR A 63 8.05 6.03 -3.27
CA TYR A 63 9.34 5.64 -2.69
C TYR A 63 9.25 4.21 -2.16
N ASP A 64 10.38 3.51 -2.18
CA ASP A 64 10.49 2.24 -1.46
C ASP A 64 10.76 2.56 0.01
N GLN A 65 9.88 2.12 0.90
CA GLN A 65 10.02 2.38 2.33
C GLN A 65 11.24 1.66 2.89
N ARG A 66 11.86 2.26 3.95
CA ARG A 66 13.08 1.69 4.57
C ARG A 66 13.00 0.19 4.83
N GLY A 67 14.05 -0.53 4.50
CA GLY A 67 14.15 -1.98 4.68
C GLY A 67 13.38 -2.80 3.65
N GLY A 68 12.79 -2.18 2.63
CA GLY A 68 12.11 -2.81 1.51
C GLY A 68 12.74 -2.45 0.17
N GLY A 69 12.49 -3.24 -0.87
CA GLY A 69 12.85 -2.96 -2.26
C GLY A 69 14.29 -2.48 -2.47
N ARG A 70 14.39 -1.28 -3.07
CA ARG A 70 15.65 -0.58 -3.35
C ARG A 70 16.11 0.35 -2.22
N SER A 71 15.43 0.31 -1.06
CA SER A 71 15.83 1.04 0.17
C SER A 71 16.30 0.08 1.28
N PRO A 72 17.29 -0.79 1.03
CA PRO A 72 17.75 -1.78 2.00
C PRO A 72 18.44 -1.09 3.18
N VAL A 73 18.28 -1.66 4.38
CA VAL A 73 18.97 -1.16 5.58
C VAL A 73 19.76 -2.27 6.29
N GLY A 74 20.81 -1.88 6.99
CA GLY A 74 21.62 -2.79 7.80
C GLY A 74 20.83 -3.41 8.96
N ARG A 75 21.34 -4.53 9.50
CA ARG A 75 20.64 -5.27 10.59
C ARG A 75 20.45 -4.46 11.88
N GLY A 76 21.30 -3.47 12.14
CA GLY A 76 21.22 -2.62 13.34
C GLY A 76 20.35 -1.37 13.17
N VAL A 77 19.82 -1.12 11.98
CA VAL A 77 18.99 0.05 11.71
C VAL A 77 17.55 -0.22 12.12
N ALA A 78 16.95 0.70 12.86
CA ALA A 78 15.55 0.63 13.25
C ALA A 78 14.62 0.78 12.03
N VAL A 79 13.54 0.00 12.03
CA VAL A 79 12.54 -0.05 10.95
C VAL A 79 11.11 -0.07 11.51
N GLY A 80 10.89 0.50 12.70
CA GLY A 80 9.56 0.61 13.28
C GLY A 80 8.68 1.65 12.58
N TRP A 81 7.42 1.75 12.96
CA TRP A 81 6.49 2.67 12.34
C TRP A 81 6.90 4.15 12.51
N ARG A 82 7.55 4.51 13.64
CA ARG A 82 8.02 5.89 13.88
C ARG A 82 9.12 6.31 12.91
N GLU A 83 10.00 5.39 12.58
CA GLU A 83 11.04 5.62 11.57
C GLU A 83 10.44 5.80 10.18
N HIS A 84 9.39 5.05 9.83
CA HIS A 84 8.66 5.24 8.56
C HIS A 84 7.95 6.60 8.51
N VAL A 85 7.38 7.06 9.63
CA VAL A 85 6.78 8.41 9.73
C VAL A 85 7.85 9.49 9.57
N ALA A 86 9.01 9.33 10.20
CA ALA A 86 10.12 10.27 10.07
C ALA A 86 10.67 10.34 8.63
N ASP A 87 10.77 9.19 7.95
CA ASP A 87 11.17 9.13 6.55
C ASP A 87 10.19 9.89 5.64
N LEU A 88 8.91 9.64 5.81
CA LEU A 88 7.87 10.34 5.03
C LEU A 88 7.95 11.85 5.25
N ASN A 89 8.15 12.27 6.51
CA ASN A 89 8.33 13.68 6.85
C ASN A 89 9.52 14.30 6.12
N ALA A 90 10.67 13.63 6.13
CA ALA A 90 11.87 14.10 5.46
C ALA A 90 11.71 14.14 3.92
N LEU A 91 11.01 13.18 3.34
CA LEU A 91 10.70 13.19 1.90
C LEU A 91 9.75 14.33 1.52
N ILE A 92 8.75 14.63 2.34
CA ILE A 92 7.85 15.78 2.16
C ILE A 92 8.64 17.09 2.18
N ASP A 93 9.62 17.22 3.09
CA ASP A 93 10.53 18.37 3.14
C ASP A 93 11.43 18.43 1.91
N HIS A 94 12.04 17.31 1.54
CA HIS A 94 12.91 17.21 0.36
C HIS A 94 12.19 17.63 -0.93
N TRP A 95 10.94 17.23 -1.09
CA TRP A 95 10.12 17.58 -2.25
C TRP A 95 9.45 18.95 -2.16
N GLY A 96 9.37 19.55 -0.97
CA GLY A 96 8.72 20.85 -0.75
C GLY A 96 7.21 20.82 -1.00
N VAL A 97 6.52 19.71 -0.64
CA VAL A 97 5.13 19.48 -1.02
C VAL A 97 4.13 19.52 0.16
N ALA A 98 4.50 20.14 1.27
CA ALA A 98 3.57 20.35 2.38
C ALA A 98 2.61 21.51 2.10
N PRO A 99 1.30 21.44 2.46
CA PRO A 99 0.61 20.24 2.98
C PRO A 99 0.40 19.18 1.88
N ALA A 100 0.78 17.94 2.19
CA ALA A 100 0.85 16.86 1.21
C ALA A 100 -0.51 16.21 0.91
N THR A 101 -0.70 15.74 -0.32
CA THR A 101 -1.73 14.76 -0.68
C THR A 101 -1.13 13.38 -0.56
N LEU A 102 -1.70 12.53 0.30
CA LEU A 102 -1.26 11.15 0.54
C LEU A 102 -2.25 10.16 -0.05
N LEU A 103 -1.75 9.20 -0.82
CA LEU A 103 -2.50 8.04 -1.33
C LEU A 103 -1.86 6.78 -0.75
N GLY A 104 -2.48 6.21 0.27
CA GLY A 104 -1.94 5.06 0.99
C GLY A 104 -2.71 3.77 0.70
N TYR A 105 -1.99 2.70 0.34
CA TYR A 105 -2.56 1.36 0.14
C TYR A 105 -2.15 0.42 1.28
N SER A 106 -3.13 -0.28 1.87
CA SER A 106 -2.89 -1.30 2.90
C SER A 106 -2.07 -0.76 4.08
N TRP A 107 -0.88 -1.29 4.35
CA TRP A 107 0.07 -0.73 5.32
C TRP A 107 0.39 0.75 5.02
N GLY A 108 0.55 1.13 3.76
CA GLY A 108 0.73 2.54 3.38
C GLY A 108 -0.45 3.41 3.79
N GLY A 109 -1.67 2.87 3.83
CA GLY A 109 -2.85 3.53 4.38
C GLY A 109 -2.74 3.77 5.89
N LEU A 110 -2.30 2.76 6.66
CA LEU A 110 -2.03 2.92 8.09
C LEU A 110 -0.87 3.91 8.34
N LEU A 111 0.19 3.85 7.54
CA LEU A 111 1.29 4.81 7.61
C LEU A 111 0.81 6.25 7.37
N ALA A 112 -0.06 6.46 6.36
CA ALA A 112 -0.66 7.77 6.11
C ALA A 112 -1.47 8.27 7.32
N LEU A 113 -2.25 7.41 7.96
CA LEU A 113 -2.99 7.74 9.18
C LEU A 113 -2.06 8.12 10.33
N LEU A 114 -1.03 7.32 10.60
CA LEU A 114 -0.05 7.60 11.66
C LEU A 114 0.72 8.90 11.40
N TYR A 115 1.08 9.16 10.14
CA TYR A 115 1.70 10.42 9.76
C TYR A 115 0.76 11.61 9.99
N SER A 116 -0.51 11.48 9.59
CA SER A 116 -1.51 12.55 9.75
C SER A 116 -1.78 12.89 11.21
N ALA A 117 -1.80 11.88 12.09
CA ALA A 117 -1.96 12.07 13.51
C ALA A 117 -0.76 12.80 14.15
N THR A 118 0.47 12.48 13.70
CA THR A 118 1.69 13.07 14.26
C THR A 118 2.08 14.41 13.63
N HIS A 119 1.59 14.70 12.43
CA HIS A 119 1.89 15.90 11.64
C HIS A 119 0.63 16.49 10.99
N PRO A 120 -0.41 16.87 11.75
CA PRO A 120 -1.71 17.26 11.21
C PRO A 120 -1.64 18.43 10.23
N ASP A 121 -0.83 19.43 10.51
CA ASP A 121 -0.69 20.64 9.67
C ASP A 121 0.04 20.38 8.34
N ARG A 122 0.60 19.18 8.16
CA ARG A 122 1.39 18.82 7.00
C ARG A 122 0.65 17.97 5.98
N VAL A 123 -0.62 17.63 6.26
CA VAL A 123 -1.48 16.83 5.37
C VAL A 123 -2.65 17.66 4.89
N GLY A 124 -2.77 17.80 3.58
CA GLY A 124 -3.85 18.55 2.95
C GLY A 124 -4.98 17.65 2.43
N ARG A 125 -4.71 16.37 2.18
CA ARG A 125 -5.70 15.41 1.64
C ARG A 125 -5.25 13.97 1.87
N LEU A 126 -6.22 13.09 2.16
CA LEU A 126 -5.99 11.65 2.36
C LEU A 126 -6.85 10.80 1.43
N ALA A 127 -6.23 9.93 0.64
CA ALA A 127 -6.89 8.83 -0.05
C ALA A 127 -6.34 7.52 0.51
N LEU A 128 -7.21 6.68 1.03
CA LEU A 128 -6.85 5.43 1.69
C LEU A 128 -7.50 4.26 0.96
N VAL A 129 -6.71 3.33 0.49
CA VAL A 129 -7.16 2.14 -0.23
C VAL A 129 -6.90 0.91 0.63
N SER A 130 -7.97 0.23 1.05
CA SER A 130 -7.90 -0.97 1.89
C SER A 130 -6.94 -0.81 3.08
N PRO A 131 -7.07 0.25 3.91
CA PRO A 131 -6.08 0.58 4.94
C PRO A 131 -5.93 -0.57 5.95
N ALA A 132 -4.68 -0.87 6.31
CA ALA A 132 -4.40 -1.89 7.31
C ALA A 132 -4.93 -1.48 8.70
N PRO A 133 -5.43 -2.44 9.49
CA PRO A 133 -6.05 -2.15 10.77
C PRO A 133 -5.02 -1.69 11.82
N ALA A 134 -5.32 -0.59 12.50
CA ALA A 134 -4.60 -0.15 13.68
C ALA A 134 -4.96 -0.98 14.92
N SER A 135 -6.24 -1.41 15.03
CA SER A 135 -6.70 -2.16 16.20
C SER A 135 -6.22 -3.62 16.19
N PRO A 136 -5.82 -4.16 17.35
CA PRO A 136 -5.43 -5.57 17.48
C PRO A 136 -6.54 -6.55 17.09
N GLU A 137 -7.80 -6.21 17.38
CA GLU A 137 -8.97 -7.04 17.11
C GLU A 137 -9.18 -7.20 15.60
N HIS A 138 -9.21 -6.10 14.85
CA HIS A 138 -9.38 -6.15 13.39
C HIS A 138 -8.16 -6.80 12.72
N ARG A 139 -6.97 -6.67 13.30
CA ARG A 139 -5.77 -7.35 12.80
C ARG A 139 -5.87 -8.87 12.99
N ALA A 140 -6.31 -9.33 14.16
CA ALA A 140 -6.54 -10.75 14.42
C ALA A 140 -7.61 -11.32 13.48
N GLU A 141 -8.70 -10.57 13.25
CA GLU A 141 -9.75 -10.97 12.32
C GLU A 141 -9.25 -11.04 10.87
N PHE A 142 -8.45 -10.06 10.43
CA PHE A 142 -7.78 -10.11 9.14
C PHE A 142 -6.94 -11.38 8.98
N GLN A 143 -6.10 -11.68 9.98
CA GLN A 143 -5.25 -12.87 9.94
C GLN A 143 -6.06 -14.17 9.84
N ARG A 144 -7.16 -14.24 10.60
CA ARG A 144 -8.08 -15.38 10.58
C ARG A 144 -8.72 -15.54 9.18
N ARG A 145 -9.35 -14.48 8.65
CA ARG A 145 -10.01 -14.50 7.33
C ARG A 145 -9.02 -14.83 6.21
N PHE A 146 -7.84 -14.25 6.25
CA PHE A 146 -6.80 -14.55 5.26
C PHE A 146 -6.35 -16.00 5.32
N ALA A 147 -6.10 -16.52 6.52
CA ALA A 147 -5.73 -17.93 6.71
C ALA A 147 -6.82 -18.90 6.23
N GLU A 148 -8.09 -18.60 6.50
CA GLU A 148 -9.22 -19.40 6.02
C GLU A 148 -9.29 -19.46 4.49
N ARG A 149 -9.10 -18.32 3.81
CA ARG A 149 -9.06 -18.27 2.33
C ARG A 149 -7.88 -19.06 1.78
N MET A 150 -6.72 -18.95 2.43
CA MET A 150 -5.51 -19.69 2.03
C MET A 150 -5.60 -21.20 2.30
N ALA A 151 -6.49 -21.62 3.21
CA ALA A 151 -6.82 -23.02 3.49
C ALA A 151 -7.94 -23.58 2.59
N HIS A 152 -8.54 -22.77 1.73
CA HIS A 152 -9.59 -23.22 0.82
C HIS A 152 -9.08 -24.39 -0.06
N PRO A 153 -9.85 -25.48 -0.24
CA PRO A 153 -9.39 -26.68 -0.94
C PRO A 153 -8.81 -26.41 -2.33
N HIS A 154 -9.38 -25.47 -3.06
CA HIS A 154 -8.88 -25.08 -4.37
C HIS A 154 -7.44 -24.48 -4.31
N VAL A 155 -7.17 -23.59 -3.36
CA VAL A 155 -5.84 -23.00 -3.17
C VAL A 155 -4.82 -24.04 -2.71
N VAL A 156 -5.23 -24.89 -1.76
CA VAL A 156 -4.39 -25.98 -1.25
C VAL A 156 -4.08 -27.00 -2.36
N GLY A 157 -5.10 -27.40 -3.13
CA GLY A 157 -4.93 -28.33 -4.26
C GLY A 157 -3.97 -27.78 -5.32
N ALA A 158 -4.16 -26.52 -5.73
CA ALA A 158 -3.30 -25.87 -6.73
C ALA A 158 -1.84 -25.74 -6.25
N ARG A 159 -1.62 -25.49 -4.95
CA ARG A 159 -0.26 -25.50 -4.35
C ARG A 159 0.39 -26.87 -4.38
N GLU A 160 -0.39 -27.92 -4.07
CA GLU A 160 0.12 -29.28 -4.09
C GLU A 160 0.43 -29.74 -5.52
N GLU A 161 -0.44 -29.44 -6.50
CA GLU A 161 -0.19 -29.69 -7.91
C GLU A 161 1.09 -29.00 -8.39
N LEU A 162 1.26 -27.70 -8.04
CA LEU A 162 2.47 -26.96 -8.38
C LEU A 162 3.72 -27.58 -7.75
N ARG A 163 3.63 -28.05 -6.50
CA ARG A 163 4.75 -28.69 -5.79
C ARG A 163 5.15 -30.02 -6.40
N GLN A 164 4.17 -30.81 -6.87
CA GLN A 164 4.39 -32.13 -7.48
C GLN A 164 4.82 -32.04 -8.95
N SER A 165 4.58 -30.88 -9.60
CA SER A 165 4.92 -30.67 -11.00
C SER A 165 6.45 -30.57 -11.21
N ASP A 166 6.90 -30.91 -12.40
CA ASP A 166 8.30 -30.72 -12.83
C ASP A 166 8.60 -29.29 -13.37
N ILE A 167 7.60 -28.39 -13.29
CA ILE A 167 7.71 -27.02 -13.81
C ILE A 167 8.86 -26.26 -13.15
N ARG A 168 9.16 -26.56 -11.86
CA ARG A 168 10.29 -25.96 -11.14
C ARG A 168 11.64 -26.22 -11.84
N GLN A 169 11.76 -27.35 -12.50
CA GLN A 169 12.99 -27.75 -13.21
C GLN A 169 12.96 -27.26 -14.65
N ARG A 170 11.83 -27.34 -15.33
CA ARG A 170 11.68 -26.99 -16.76
C ARG A 170 11.51 -25.49 -16.99
N ASP A 171 10.77 -24.80 -16.11
CA ASP A 171 10.51 -23.37 -16.15
C ASP A 171 10.53 -22.76 -14.73
N PRO A 172 11.72 -22.49 -14.16
CA PRO A 172 11.86 -21.89 -12.85
C PRO A 172 11.20 -20.51 -12.71
N ALA A 173 11.06 -19.76 -13.80
CA ALA A 173 10.40 -18.45 -13.81
C ALA A 173 8.88 -18.60 -13.69
N GLY A 174 8.28 -19.47 -14.51
CA GLY A 174 6.86 -19.80 -14.42
C GLY A 174 6.49 -20.42 -13.07
N TYR A 175 7.35 -21.27 -12.51
CA TYR A 175 7.14 -21.79 -11.14
C TYR A 175 7.07 -20.66 -10.12
N ARG A 176 8.02 -19.71 -10.13
CA ARG A 176 8.02 -18.56 -9.21
C ARG A 176 6.78 -17.69 -9.37
N LYS A 177 6.36 -17.42 -10.63
CA LYS A 177 5.14 -16.64 -10.92
C LYS A 177 3.91 -17.33 -10.33
N LYS A 178 3.72 -18.63 -10.58
CA LYS A 178 2.59 -19.41 -10.04
C LYS A 178 2.63 -19.49 -8.50
N ALA A 179 3.80 -19.71 -7.91
CA ALA A 179 3.97 -19.75 -6.46
C ALA A 179 3.60 -18.40 -5.82
N PHE A 180 3.98 -17.29 -6.45
CA PHE A 180 3.59 -15.95 -6.01
C PHE A 180 2.06 -15.77 -6.10
N GLN A 181 1.44 -16.06 -7.23
CA GLN A 181 -0.01 -15.95 -7.43
C GLN A 181 -0.78 -16.71 -6.34
N LEU A 182 -0.38 -17.96 -6.06
CA LEU A 182 -0.97 -18.77 -5.00
C LEU A 182 -0.69 -18.22 -3.60
N SER A 183 0.38 -17.48 -3.39
CA SER A 183 0.70 -16.88 -2.09
C SER A 183 -0.18 -15.67 -1.75
N VAL A 184 -0.70 -14.98 -2.76
CA VAL A 184 -1.53 -13.78 -2.62
C VAL A 184 -3.02 -14.05 -2.89
N ALA A 185 -3.39 -15.28 -3.24
CA ALA A 185 -4.75 -15.65 -3.65
C ALA A 185 -5.83 -15.23 -2.64
N GLY A 186 -5.53 -15.26 -1.34
CA GLY A 186 -6.47 -14.88 -0.28
C GLY A 186 -6.80 -13.38 -0.22
N TYR A 187 -6.08 -12.53 -0.95
CA TYR A 187 -6.38 -11.11 -1.05
C TYR A 187 -7.49 -10.78 -2.04
N PHE A 188 -7.74 -11.64 -3.03
CA PHE A 188 -8.69 -11.41 -4.09
C PHE A 188 -10.07 -11.98 -3.75
N LYS A 189 -11.13 -11.37 -4.30
CA LYS A 189 -12.46 -11.99 -4.37
C LYS A 189 -12.38 -13.20 -5.30
N ASP A 190 -11.85 -13.02 -6.50
CA ASP A 190 -11.52 -14.08 -7.43
C ASP A 190 -9.99 -14.30 -7.48
N PRO A 191 -9.48 -15.44 -6.95
CA PRO A 191 -8.05 -15.74 -6.96
C PRO A 191 -7.39 -15.75 -8.34
N SER A 192 -8.16 -15.85 -9.44
CA SER A 192 -7.61 -15.82 -10.81
C SER A 192 -6.98 -14.47 -11.14
N HIS A 193 -7.47 -13.36 -10.56
CA HIS A 193 -6.90 -12.03 -10.76
C HIS A 193 -5.49 -11.87 -10.16
N ALA A 194 -5.03 -12.80 -9.33
CA ALA A 194 -3.65 -12.79 -8.83
C ALA A 194 -2.60 -12.87 -9.97
N GLN A 195 -2.98 -13.29 -11.18
CA GLN A 195 -2.11 -13.30 -12.35
C GLN A 195 -1.78 -11.90 -12.89
N ASP A 196 -2.64 -10.91 -12.61
CA ASP A 196 -2.57 -9.53 -13.09
C ASP A 196 -1.83 -8.63 -12.09
N LEU A 197 -1.55 -9.15 -10.88
CA LEU A 197 -0.73 -8.46 -9.90
C LEU A 197 0.76 -8.63 -10.23
N THR A 198 1.48 -7.51 -10.29
CA THR A 198 2.94 -7.52 -10.45
C THR A 198 3.61 -8.23 -9.27
N PRO A 199 4.43 -9.26 -9.51
CA PRO A 199 5.09 -10.00 -8.43
C PRO A 199 6.04 -9.12 -7.60
N PHE A 200 5.97 -9.28 -6.29
CA PHE A 200 6.83 -8.58 -5.34
C PHE A 200 7.39 -9.52 -4.27
N ARG A 201 8.37 -9.02 -3.53
CA ARG A 201 8.93 -9.69 -2.37
C ARG A 201 8.82 -8.80 -1.15
N VAL A 202 8.72 -9.44 0.01
CA VAL A 202 8.67 -8.76 1.30
C VAL A 202 9.92 -9.14 2.09
N THR A 203 10.61 -8.14 2.62
CA THR A 203 11.70 -8.35 3.58
C THR A 203 11.10 -8.74 4.93
N GLY A 204 11.07 -10.03 5.23
CA GLY A 204 10.37 -10.58 6.42
C GLY A 204 10.81 -9.93 7.72
N ARG A 205 12.11 -9.64 7.90
CA ARG A 205 12.61 -8.93 9.07
C ARG A 205 11.96 -7.54 9.24
N THR A 206 11.87 -6.77 8.16
CA THR A 206 11.26 -5.44 8.18
C THR A 206 9.77 -5.55 8.49
N GLN A 207 9.08 -6.47 7.81
CA GLN A 207 7.67 -6.73 8.07
C GLN A 207 7.41 -7.07 9.54
N GLN A 208 8.18 -7.98 10.10
CA GLN A 208 8.04 -8.38 11.50
C GLN A 208 8.28 -7.20 12.45
N ALA A 209 9.39 -6.47 12.29
CA ALA A 209 9.76 -5.37 13.17
C ALA A 209 8.75 -4.22 13.12
N VAL A 210 8.21 -3.89 11.94
CA VAL A 210 7.15 -2.89 11.81
C VAL A 210 5.90 -3.32 12.57
N TRP A 211 5.42 -4.55 12.36
CA TRP A 211 4.22 -5.04 13.06
C TRP A 211 4.43 -5.17 14.56
N GLU A 212 5.60 -5.57 15.02
CA GLU A 212 5.95 -5.57 16.45
C GLU A 212 5.91 -4.16 17.03
N SER A 213 6.44 -3.16 16.32
CA SER A 213 6.42 -1.77 16.76
C SER A 213 5.01 -1.18 16.81
N VAL A 214 4.14 -1.52 15.86
CA VAL A 214 2.72 -1.13 15.88
C VAL A 214 1.98 -1.80 17.03
N THR A 215 2.18 -3.10 17.23
CA THR A 215 1.51 -3.88 18.28
C THR A 215 1.98 -3.48 19.67
N GLY A 216 3.27 -3.15 19.81
CA GLY A 216 3.87 -2.71 21.07
C GLY A 216 3.56 -1.25 21.44
N SER A 217 2.91 -0.49 20.55
CA SER A 217 2.53 0.90 20.79
C SER A 217 1.07 1.02 21.21
N ASP A 218 0.78 1.92 22.14
CA ASP A 218 -0.58 2.36 22.42
C ASP A 218 -0.93 3.48 21.43
N LEU A 219 -1.67 3.15 20.38
CA LEU A 219 -2.05 4.10 19.33
C LEU A 219 -3.35 4.88 19.62
N ARG A 220 -3.88 4.82 20.86
CA ARG A 220 -5.15 5.49 21.20
C ARG A 220 -5.06 7.01 21.05
N THR A 221 -3.93 7.61 21.41
CA THR A 221 -3.72 9.04 21.22
C THR A 221 -3.75 9.42 19.76
N GLU A 222 -2.94 8.75 18.93
CA GLU A 222 -2.87 8.99 17.50
C GLU A 222 -4.25 8.79 16.81
N LEU A 223 -5.00 7.77 17.20
CA LEU A 223 -6.35 7.53 16.67
C LEU A 223 -7.35 8.60 17.12
N THR A 224 -7.22 9.14 18.33
CA THR A 224 -8.07 10.22 18.80
C THR A 224 -7.76 11.52 18.06
N GLU A 225 -6.50 11.84 17.86
CA GLU A 225 -6.06 13.03 17.12
C GLU A 225 -6.52 13.00 15.65
N LEU A 226 -6.56 11.82 15.02
CA LEU A 226 -7.13 11.66 13.68
C LEU A 226 -8.57 12.13 13.58
N CYS A 227 -9.38 11.89 14.60
CA CYS A 227 -10.79 12.28 14.60
C CYS A 227 -10.99 13.80 14.73
N GLU A 228 -9.96 14.54 15.11
CA GLU A 228 -9.97 16.02 15.17
C GLU A 228 -9.54 16.65 13.82
N LEU A 229 -9.05 15.84 12.87
CA LEU A 229 -8.61 16.36 11.57
C LEU A 229 -9.79 16.79 10.71
N SER A 230 -9.67 17.99 10.12
CA SER A 230 -10.64 18.53 9.18
C SER A 230 -10.01 18.68 7.80
N ILE A 231 -9.67 17.55 7.18
CA ILE A 231 -9.09 17.49 5.84
C ILE A 231 -9.96 16.64 4.91
N PRO A 232 -10.00 16.93 3.60
CA PRO A 232 -10.66 16.05 2.64
C PRO A 232 -10.08 14.63 2.73
N ALA A 233 -10.94 13.64 2.97
CA ALA A 233 -10.53 12.26 3.07
C ALA A 233 -11.46 11.33 2.28
N LEU A 234 -10.87 10.30 1.66
CA LEU A 234 -11.55 9.24 0.92
C LEU A 234 -11.02 7.90 1.42
N VAL A 235 -11.92 6.96 1.68
CA VAL A 235 -11.57 5.56 1.97
C VAL A 235 -12.21 4.68 0.91
N ILE A 236 -11.40 3.86 0.24
CA ILE A 236 -11.83 2.80 -0.69
C ILE A 236 -11.60 1.46 -0.02
N HIS A 237 -12.58 0.54 -0.10
CA HIS A 237 -12.46 -0.79 0.49
C HIS A 237 -13.24 -1.83 -0.32
N GLY A 238 -12.64 -2.98 -0.58
CA GLY A 238 -13.34 -4.07 -1.24
C GLY A 238 -14.28 -4.80 -0.30
N ARG A 239 -15.52 -5.12 -0.74
CA ARG A 239 -16.50 -5.90 0.04
C ARG A 239 -15.94 -7.23 0.51
N HIS A 240 -15.11 -7.83 -0.32
CA HIS A 240 -14.51 -9.14 -0.10
C HIS A 240 -13.05 -9.06 0.39
N ASP A 241 -12.63 -7.92 0.95
CA ASP A 241 -11.31 -7.80 1.57
C ASP A 241 -11.21 -8.72 2.81
N PRO A 242 -10.12 -9.48 3.02
CA PRO A 242 -9.90 -10.16 4.28
C PRO A 242 -9.73 -9.19 5.46
N ILE A 243 -9.27 -7.94 5.23
CA ILE A 243 -9.38 -6.89 6.24
C ILE A 243 -10.86 -6.58 6.47
N PRO A 244 -11.36 -6.59 7.73
CA PRO A 244 -12.76 -6.31 8.01
C PRO A 244 -13.20 -4.95 7.47
N LEU A 245 -14.37 -4.89 6.83
CA LEU A 245 -14.95 -3.62 6.35
C LEU A 245 -15.13 -2.60 7.49
N GLU A 246 -15.34 -3.08 8.69
CA GLU A 246 -15.45 -2.28 9.93
C GLU A 246 -14.18 -1.44 10.17
N THR A 247 -13.01 -1.89 9.69
CA THR A 247 -11.78 -1.09 9.71
C THR A 247 -11.93 0.18 8.88
N ALA A 248 -12.39 0.05 7.64
CA ALA A 248 -12.62 1.18 6.75
C ALA A 248 -13.75 2.10 7.25
N GLN A 249 -14.83 1.52 7.78
CA GLN A 249 -15.94 2.27 8.37
C GLN A 249 -15.50 3.09 9.58
N THR A 250 -14.69 2.52 10.46
CA THR A 250 -14.13 3.22 11.63
C THR A 250 -13.28 4.41 11.21
N VAL A 251 -12.35 4.19 10.25
CA VAL A 251 -11.50 5.25 9.72
C VAL A 251 -12.33 6.34 9.02
N ALA A 252 -13.28 5.95 8.19
CA ALA A 252 -14.13 6.90 7.48
C ALA A 252 -14.99 7.73 8.44
N SER A 253 -15.55 7.11 9.48
CA SER A 253 -16.32 7.82 10.51
C SER A 253 -15.45 8.80 11.29
N CYS A 254 -14.25 8.39 11.69
CA CYS A 254 -13.30 9.21 12.42
C CYS A 254 -12.88 10.45 11.63
N LEU A 255 -12.54 10.28 10.35
CA LEU A 255 -12.10 11.36 9.46
C LEU A 255 -13.25 12.14 8.81
N ASN A 256 -14.51 11.81 9.09
CA ASN A 256 -15.67 12.29 8.31
C ASN A 256 -15.43 12.14 6.79
N ALA A 257 -14.87 11.01 6.39
CA ALA A 257 -14.43 10.73 5.03
C ALA A 257 -15.55 10.11 4.19
N ARG A 258 -15.51 10.35 2.88
CA ARG A 258 -16.29 9.58 1.91
C ARG A 258 -15.77 8.12 1.93
N LEU A 259 -16.68 7.16 2.11
CA LEU A 259 -16.37 5.72 2.02
C LEU A 259 -16.95 5.16 0.73
N GLU A 260 -16.10 4.57 -0.09
CA GLU A 260 -16.48 3.84 -1.31
C GLU A 260 -16.21 2.34 -1.10
N VAL A 261 -17.27 1.55 -1.17
CA VAL A 261 -17.18 0.10 -1.05
C VAL A 261 -17.31 -0.53 -2.42
N PHE A 262 -16.27 -1.22 -2.86
CA PHE A 262 -16.23 -1.93 -4.13
C PHE A 262 -16.81 -3.33 -3.92
N GLU A 263 -18.04 -3.53 -4.37
CA GLU A 263 -18.85 -4.72 -4.08
C GLU A 263 -18.25 -6.01 -4.67
N ASP A 264 -17.48 -5.89 -5.75
CA ASP A 264 -16.89 -7.01 -6.46
C ASP A 264 -15.39 -7.20 -6.23
N SER A 265 -14.79 -6.41 -5.33
CA SER A 265 -13.35 -6.47 -5.02
C SER A 265 -13.02 -7.08 -3.66
N GLY A 266 -11.83 -7.69 -3.59
CA GLY A 266 -11.10 -8.02 -2.37
C GLY A 266 -10.17 -6.90 -1.91
N HIS A 267 -8.96 -7.27 -1.49
CA HIS A 267 -7.93 -6.35 -0.98
C HIS A 267 -7.26 -5.52 -2.09
N VAL A 268 -7.41 -5.90 -3.35
CA VAL A 268 -6.65 -5.38 -4.50
C VAL A 268 -7.61 -4.72 -5.52
N PRO A 269 -8.39 -3.69 -5.12
CA PRO A 269 -9.40 -3.09 -5.99
C PRO A 269 -8.81 -2.48 -7.26
N TYR A 270 -7.56 -2.02 -7.23
CA TYR A 270 -6.86 -1.49 -8.39
C TYR A 270 -6.53 -2.55 -9.47
N VAL A 271 -6.73 -3.85 -9.18
CA VAL A 271 -6.64 -4.95 -10.14
C VAL A 271 -8.03 -5.49 -10.49
N GLU A 272 -8.88 -5.66 -9.46
CA GLU A 272 -10.19 -6.32 -9.62
C GLU A 272 -11.26 -5.40 -10.22
N ASP A 273 -11.22 -4.08 -9.90
CA ASP A 273 -12.18 -3.06 -10.35
C ASP A 273 -11.45 -1.80 -10.84
N PHE A 274 -10.52 -1.98 -11.77
CA PHE A 274 -9.57 -0.94 -12.17
C PHE A 274 -10.23 0.34 -12.70
N GLU A 275 -11.27 0.24 -13.52
CA GLU A 275 -11.95 1.42 -14.11
C GLU A 275 -12.62 2.27 -13.03
N ASP A 276 -13.36 1.64 -12.13
CA ASP A 276 -14.01 2.33 -11.01
C ASP A 276 -12.98 2.87 -10.02
N PHE A 277 -11.89 2.13 -9.77
CA PHE A 277 -10.78 2.58 -8.95
C PHE A 277 -10.17 3.89 -9.47
N VAL A 278 -9.88 3.96 -10.76
CA VAL A 278 -9.34 5.16 -11.39
C VAL A 278 -10.37 6.30 -11.35
N ALA A 279 -11.63 6.04 -11.70
CA ALA A 279 -12.70 7.05 -11.72
C ALA A 279 -12.93 7.68 -10.34
N VAL A 280 -12.97 6.86 -9.28
CA VAL A 280 -13.15 7.33 -7.90
C VAL A 280 -11.98 8.20 -7.45
N LEU A 281 -10.74 7.76 -7.69
CA LEU A 281 -9.55 8.53 -7.32
C LEU A 281 -9.40 9.80 -8.17
N ASP A 282 -9.73 9.76 -9.47
CA ASP A 282 -9.73 10.95 -10.33
C ASP A 282 -10.74 12.01 -9.88
N SER A 283 -11.87 11.60 -9.32
CA SER A 283 -12.86 12.53 -8.75
C SER A 283 -12.40 13.20 -7.47
N PHE A 284 -11.40 12.65 -6.80
CA PHE A 284 -10.97 13.08 -5.47
C PHE A 284 -9.59 13.72 -5.45
N LEU A 285 -8.60 13.15 -6.14
CA LEU A 285 -7.22 13.65 -6.12
C LEU A 285 -7.07 14.96 -6.92
N PRO A 286 -6.20 15.91 -6.48
CA PRO A 286 -5.97 17.15 -7.19
C PRO A 286 -5.40 16.89 -8.58
N ARG A 287 -5.82 17.70 -9.56
CA ARG A 287 -5.44 17.58 -10.96
C ARG A 287 -5.23 18.96 -11.58
N SER A 288 -4.27 19.09 -12.49
CA SER A 288 -4.17 20.25 -13.37
C SER A 288 -5.37 20.32 -14.32
N SER A 289 -5.83 21.52 -14.57
CA SER A 289 -6.93 21.83 -15.51
C SER A 289 -6.54 21.53 -16.94
#